data_9256167ff0ce511f36248d71cc765dc6
#
_entry.id   9256167ff0ce511f36248d71cc765dc6
#
_cell.length_a   1.000
_cell.length_b   1.000
_cell.length_c   1.000
_cell.angle_alpha   90.00
_cell.angle_beta   90.00
_cell.angle_gamma   90.00
#
_symmetry.space_group_name_H-M   'P 1'
#
loop_
_entity.id
_entity.type
_entity.pdbx_description
1 polymer ?
#
loop_
_entity_poly.entity_id
_entity_poly.type
_entity_poly.pdbx_seq_one_letter_code
_entity_poly.pdbx_strand_id
1 'polypeptide(L)'
;MKKAVLIATAVLATSSIWAASTSFDFKDPKGVNNVVFKLDAPLESINGTATGVSGTVSVDPADLSTAKGKITVETSSLTVPNPMMKEHLLGENWLNAAKNPAITFEIKEVKNVKAANGSGTADVTGTFTLNGVSKDITVPAKIAYLPGKLGDRTNGKVQGDLLVVRTSFQINRSDYNIQPGQYQDKVSETIDLSLAVAGAAPKS
;
A
#
# COMPACT_ATOMS: atom_id res chain seq x y z
N MET A 1 17.62 54.80 -49.54
CA MET A 1 17.03 53.45 -49.52
C MET A 1 17.28 52.88 -48.17
N LYS A 2 16.27 52.87 -47.29
CA LYS A 2 16.38 52.34 -45.89
C LYS A 2 15.84 50.92 -45.91
N LYS A 3 16.72 49.93 -45.59
CA LYS A 3 16.33 48.54 -45.45
C LYS A 3 15.78 48.32 -44.03
N ALA A 4 14.52 47.96 -43.91
CA ALA A 4 13.92 47.54 -42.66
C ALA A 4 14.22 46.04 -42.45
N VAL A 5 14.85 45.72 -41.30
CA VAL A 5 15.08 44.35 -40.85
C VAL A 5 13.92 43.96 -39.93
N LEU A 6 13.09 43.04 -40.37
CA LEU A 6 12.06 42.40 -39.51
C LEU A 6 12.74 41.32 -38.68
N ILE A 7 12.76 41.51 -37.34
CA ILE A 7 13.14 40.49 -36.40
C ILE A 7 11.86 39.71 -36.01
N ALA A 8 11.74 38.47 -36.49
CA ALA A 8 10.67 37.58 -36.10
C ALA A 8 11.01 36.95 -34.74
N THR A 9 10.33 37.38 -33.70
CA THR A 9 10.44 36.76 -32.36
C THR A 9 9.61 35.48 -32.36
N ALA A 10 10.27 34.32 -32.40
CA ALA A 10 9.62 33.03 -32.18
C ALA A 10 9.29 32.85 -30.68
N VAL A 11 8.01 32.94 -30.34
CA VAL A 11 7.53 32.57 -29.00
C VAL A 11 7.47 31.03 -28.91
N LEU A 12 8.43 30.41 -28.25
CA LEU A 12 8.35 29.01 -27.88
C LEU A 12 7.27 28.89 -26.79
N ALA A 13 6.09 28.43 -27.15
CA ALA A 13 5.08 27.99 -26.20
C ALA A 13 5.56 26.68 -25.56
N THR A 14 6.10 26.75 -24.34
CA THR A 14 6.35 25.56 -23.51
C THR A 14 5.00 25.02 -23.05
N SER A 15 4.46 24.04 -23.76
CA SER A 15 3.33 23.26 -23.28
C SER A 15 3.78 22.48 -22.05
N SER A 16 3.36 22.91 -20.86
CA SER A 16 3.45 22.11 -19.65
C SER A 16 2.61 20.86 -19.86
N ILE A 17 3.26 19.75 -20.17
CA ILE A 17 2.60 18.42 -20.15
C ILE A 17 2.32 18.17 -18.68
N TRP A 18 1.09 18.43 -18.24
CA TRP A 18 0.61 17.95 -16.95
C TRP A 18 0.54 16.44 -17.08
N ALA A 19 1.47 15.78 -16.42
CA ALA A 19 1.43 14.32 -16.30
C ALA A 19 0.11 13.92 -15.63
N ALA A 20 -0.66 13.08 -16.31
CA ALA A 20 -1.99 12.69 -15.85
C ALA A 20 -1.86 11.68 -14.72
N SER A 21 -2.28 12.05 -13.51
CA SER A 21 -2.40 11.12 -12.39
C SER A 21 -3.37 10.00 -12.74
N THR A 22 -2.94 8.77 -12.57
CA THR A 22 -3.75 7.56 -12.79
C THR A 22 -4.20 7.01 -11.44
N SER A 23 -5.48 6.68 -11.34
CA SER A 23 -6.08 6.09 -10.13
C SER A 23 -6.12 4.56 -10.24
N PHE A 24 -5.58 3.88 -9.23
CA PHE A 24 -5.52 2.43 -9.15
C PHE A 24 -6.38 1.94 -7.99
N ASP A 25 -7.36 1.08 -8.28
CA ASP A 25 -8.19 0.41 -7.28
C ASP A 25 -7.53 -0.91 -6.86
N PHE A 26 -7.29 -1.07 -5.56
CA PHE A 26 -6.66 -2.25 -4.97
C PHE A 26 -7.66 -3.32 -4.51
N LYS A 27 -8.96 -3.13 -4.74
CA LYS A 27 -9.94 -4.19 -4.53
C LYS A 27 -9.66 -5.34 -5.48
N ASP A 28 -9.41 -6.52 -4.91
CA ASP A 28 -9.04 -7.70 -5.69
C ASP A 28 -10.10 -8.80 -5.58
N PRO A 29 -10.99 -8.93 -6.56
CA PRO A 29 -12.02 -9.98 -6.56
C PRO A 29 -11.44 -11.40 -6.66
N LYS A 30 -10.14 -11.55 -7.01
CA LYS A 30 -9.45 -12.85 -7.02
C LYS A 30 -8.87 -13.24 -5.65
N GLY A 31 -8.81 -12.30 -4.69
CA GLY A 31 -8.26 -12.53 -3.36
C GLY A 31 -6.74 -12.84 -3.34
N VAL A 32 -6.00 -12.35 -4.35
CA VAL A 32 -4.54 -12.55 -4.45
C VAL A 32 -3.78 -11.45 -3.72
N ASN A 33 -4.36 -10.25 -3.60
CA ASN A 33 -3.83 -9.20 -2.76
C ASN A 33 -3.84 -9.67 -1.30
N ASN A 34 -2.69 -9.64 -0.64
CA ASN A 34 -2.58 -10.16 0.71
C ASN A 34 -1.57 -9.41 1.57
N VAL A 35 -1.78 -9.52 2.86
CA VAL A 35 -0.83 -9.19 3.91
C VAL A 35 -0.43 -10.47 4.61
N VAL A 36 0.85 -10.64 4.88
CA VAL A 36 1.38 -11.69 5.75
C VAL A 36 1.90 -11.03 7.02
N PHE A 37 1.60 -11.60 8.18
CA PHE A 37 2.16 -11.16 9.45
C PHE A 37 2.78 -12.32 10.21
N LYS A 38 3.87 -12.01 10.91
CA LYS A 38 4.59 -12.97 11.77
C LYS A 38 4.92 -12.34 13.11
N LEU A 39 4.72 -13.12 14.16
CA LEU A 39 5.16 -12.82 15.52
C LEU A 39 6.00 -14.02 16.00
N ASP A 40 7.29 -13.79 16.17
CA ASP A 40 8.26 -14.84 16.53
C ASP A 40 8.69 -14.63 17.98
N ALA A 41 8.04 -15.34 18.89
CA ALA A 41 8.31 -15.28 20.32
C ALA A 41 9.15 -16.49 20.76
N PRO A 42 9.78 -16.47 21.98
CA PRO A 42 10.62 -17.55 22.45
C PRO A 42 9.96 -18.93 22.48
N LEU A 43 8.67 -19.00 22.80
CA LEU A 43 7.93 -20.27 22.92
C LEU A 43 7.05 -20.58 21.71
N GLU A 44 6.59 -19.57 20.98
CA GLU A 44 5.62 -19.74 19.89
C GLU A 44 5.95 -18.84 18.70
N SER A 45 5.74 -19.36 17.50
CA SER A 45 5.80 -18.57 16.26
C SER A 45 4.42 -18.52 15.61
N ILE A 46 3.82 -17.35 15.60
CA ILE A 46 2.49 -17.11 15.02
C ILE A 46 2.66 -16.54 13.62
N ASN A 47 2.04 -17.19 12.65
CA ASN A 47 2.02 -16.75 11.27
C ASN A 47 0.58 -16.62 10.80
N GLY A 48 0.27 -15.52 10.14
CA GLY A 48 -1.08 -15.29 9.64
C GLY A 48 -1.11 -14.48 8.36
N THR A 49 -2.30 -14.38 7.79
CA THR A 49 -2.55 -13.64 6.56
C THR A 49 -3.82 -12.81 6.66
N ALA A 50 -3.95 -11.80 5.81
CA ALA A 50 -5.21 -11.07 5.58
C ALA A 50 -5.41 -10.85 4.07
N THR A 51 -6.64 -11.03 3.59
CA THR A 51 -7.00 -10.94 2.17
C THR A 51 -8.00 -9.83 1.84
N GLY A 52 -8.62 -9.24 2.86
CA GLY A 52 -9.60 -8.15 2.72
C GLY A 52 -8.97 -6.80 2.37
N VAL A 53 -8.10 -6.78 1.34
CA VAL A 53 -7.38 -5.57 0.90
C VAL A 53 -8.25 -4.78 -0.07
N SER A 54 -8.35 -3.47 0.14
CA SER A 54 -9.05 -2.52 -0.71
C SER A 54 -8.40 -1.14 -0.63
N GLY A 55 -8.96 -0.17 -1.34
CA GLY A 55 -8.49 1.21 -1.32
C GLY A 55 -8.05 1.70 -2.69
N THR A 56 -7.68 2.97 -2.76
CA THR A 56 -7.32 3.63 -4.01
C THR A 56 -6.03 4.43 -3.83
N VAL A 57 -5.14 4.32 -4.79
CA VAL A 57 -3.93 5.16 -4.88
C VAL A 57 -3.92 5.83 -6.25
N SER A 58 -3.77 7.14 -6.24
CA SER A 58 -3.56 7.96 -7.44
C SER A 58 -2.10 8.35 -7.52
N VAL A 59 -1.48 8.16 -8.67
CA VAL A 59 -0.06 8.46 -8.90
C VAL A 59 0.18 8.79 -10.37
N ASP A 60 1.11 9.67 -10.63
CA ASP A 60 1.72 9.78 -11.96
C ASP A 60 2.76 8.68 -12.14
N PRO A 61 2.60 7.76 -13.10
CA PRO A 61 3.59 6.71 -13.33
C PRO A 61 4.97 7.22 -13.75
N ALA A 62 5.06 8.46 -14.25
CA ALA A 62 6.33 9.10 -14.58
C ALA A 62 7.02 9.69 -13.33
N ASP A 63 6.25 10.00 -12.28
CA ASP A 63 6.73 10.56 -11.01
C ASP A 63 6.03 9.90 -9.81
N LEU A 64 6.63 8.84 -9.29
CA LEU A 64 6.09 8.10 -8.14
C LEU A 64 6.00 8.92 -6.85
N SER A 65 6.68 10.07 -6.77
CA SER A 65 6.59 10.97 -5.60
C SER A 65 5.21 11.62 -5.46
N THR A 66 4.42 11.63 -6.52
CA THR A 66 3.06 12.17 -6.55
C THR A 66 2.01 11.27 -5.92
N ALA A 67 2.39 10.05 -5.50
CA ALA A 67 1.45 9.06 -5.01
C ALA A 67 0.68 9.56 -3.77
N LYS A 68 -0.65 9.43 -3.84
CA LYS A 68 -1.58 9.76 -2.76
C LYS A 68 -2.68 8.72 -2.71
N GLY A 69 -3.18 8.44 -1.53
CA GLY A 69 -4.29 7.51 -1.37
C GLY A 69 -4.23 6.73 -0.08
N LYS A 70 -5.07 5.72 0.00
CA LYS A 70 -5.25 4.93 1.21
C LYS A 70 -5.46 3.47 0.86
N ILE A 71 -4.76 2.60 1.56
CA ILE A 71 -4.99 1.16 1.56
C ILE A 71 -5.69 0.78 2.85
N THR A 72 -6.66 -0.08 2.74
CA THR A 72 -7.46 -0.60 3.84
C THR A 72 -7.38 -2.13 3.83
N VAL A 73 -7.20 -2.71 5.00
CA VAL A 73 -7.29 -4.15 5.24
C VAL A 73 -8.43 -4.38 6.21
N GLU A 74 -9.39 -5.21 5.84
CA GLU A 74 -10.51 -5.58 6.69
C GLU A 74 -10.00 -6.44 7.86
N THR A 75 -10.21 -5.99 9.11
CA THR A 75 -9.71 -6.67 10.31
C THR A 75 -10.25 -8.10 10.42
N SER A 76 -11.50 -8.33 10.05
CA SER A 76 -12.14 -9.66 10.06
C SER A 76 -11.52 -10.64 9.06
N SER A 77 -10.78 -10.15 8.06
CA SER A 77 -10.08 -10.98 7.07
C SER A 77 -8.78 -11.59 7.59
N LEU A 78 -8.28 -11.16 8.77
CA LEU A 78 -7.11 -11.77 9.38
C LEU A 78 -7.40 -13.22 9.74
N THR A 79 -6.43 -14.07 9.46
CA THR A 79 -6.52 -15.50 9.76
C THR A 79 -5.18 -16.05 10.20
N VAL A 80 -5.24 -17.01 11.11
CA VAL A 80 -4.13 -17.85 11.56
C VAL A 80 -4.58 -19.31 11.49
N PRO A 81 -3.66 -20.30 11.42
CA PRO A 81 -4.03 -21.70 11.25
C PRO A 81 -4.91 -22.28 12.38
N ASN A 82 -4.72 -21.80 13.61
CA ASN A 82 -5.50 -22.26 14.75
C ASN A 82 -6.81 -21.46 14.88
N PRO A 83 -8.01 -22.09 14.78
CA PRO A 83 -9.29 -21.39 14.87
C PRO A 83 -9.52 -20.64 16.18
N MET A 84 -9.16 -21.24 17.32
CA MET A 84 -9.29 -20.61 18.63
C MET A 84 -8.39 -19.36 18.74
N MET A 85 -7.17 -19.45 18.22
CA MET A 85 -6.26 -18.32 18.16
C MET A 85 -6.83 -17.20 17.26
N LYS A 86 -7.51 -17.55 16.15
CA LYS A 86 -8.20 -16.58 15.31
C LYS A 86 -9.32 -15.85 16.06
N GLU A 87 -10.11 -16.57 16.84
CA GLU A 87 -11.17 -15.96 17.67
C GLU A 87 -10.57 -14.99 18.69
N HIS A 88 -9.48 -15.37 19.35
CA HIS A 88 -8.77 -14.48 20.27
C HIS A 88 -8.22 -13.26 19.55
N LEU A 89 -7.54 -13.44 18.41
CA LEU A 89 -6.95 -12.35 17.61
C LEU A 89 -7.99 -11.28 17.25
N LEU A 90 -9.19 -11.68 16.84
CA LEU A 90 -10.27 -10.79 16.44
C LEU A 90 -11.09 -10.28 17.63
N GLY A 91 -10.95 -10.90 18.80
CA GLY A 91 -11.70 -10.62 20.01
C GLY A 91 -11.35 -9.29 20.67
N GLU A 92 -12.17 -8.92 21.66
CA GLU A 92 -12.13 -7.63 22.36
C GLU A 92 -10.77 -7.34 23.03
N ASN A 93 -10.12 -8.39 23.56
CA ASN A 93 -8.84 -8.25 24.27
C ASN A 93 -7.62 -8.09 23.34
N TRP A 94 -7.78 -8.23 22.03
CA TRP A 94 -6.70 -8.11 21.04
C TRP A 94 -7.01 -7.01 20.05
N LEU A 95 -7.50 -7.33 18.86
CA LEU A 95 -7.75 -6.33 17.83
C LEU A 95 -9.14 -5.69 17.93
N ASN A 96 -10.05 -6.30 18.69
CA ASN A 96 -11.44 -5.86 18.81
C ASN A 96 -12.04 -5.51 17.43
N ALA A 97 -12.07 -6.51 16.54
CA ALA A 97 -12.46 -6.31 15.14
C ALA A 97 -13.87 -5.72 14.98
N ALA A 98 -14.76 -5.97 15.94
CA ALA A 98 -16.10 -5.38 15.95
C ALA A 98 -16.06 -3.84 16.11
N LYS A 99 -15.14 -3.33 16.92
CA LYS A 99 -14.95 -1.89 17.14
C LYS A 99 -13.97 -1.28 16.13
N ASN A 100 -12.96 -2.05 15.71
CA ASN A 100 -11.90 -1.64 14.81
C ASN A 100 -11.95 -2.47 13.52
N PRO A 101 -12.96 -2.26 12.64
CA PRO A 101 -13.19 -3.13 11.48
C PRO A 101 -12.15 -2.97 10.37
N ALA A 102 -11.28 -1.96 10.44
CA ALA A 102 -10.32 -1.65 9.40
C ALA A 102 -8.93 -1.31 9.95
N ILE A 103 -7.91 -1.87 9.32
CA ILE A 103 -6.51 -1.46 9.44
C ILE A 103 -6.20 -0.62 8.21
N THR A 104 -5.59 0.55 8.37
CA THR A 104 -5.40 1.46 7.24
C THR A 104 -3.99 2.03 7.17
N PHE A 105 -3.54 2.31 5.93
CA PHE A 105 -2.35 3.09 5.66
C PHE A 105 -2.70 4.21 4.69
N GLU A 106 -2.60 5.46 5.14
CA GLU A 106 -2.88 6.65 4.33
C GLU A 106 -1.57 7.35 3.98
N ILE A 107 -1.28 7.44 2.69
CA ILE A 107 -0.03 8.00 2.17
C ILE A 107 0.01 9.51 2.43
N LYS A 108 1.06 9.99 3.07
CA LYS A 108 1.36 11.41 3.30
C LYS A 108 2.44 11.93 2.35
N GLU A 109 3.51 11.15 2.18
CA GLU A 109 4.68 11.56 1.44
C GLU A 109 5.43 10.36 0.87
N VAL A 110 6.02 10.54 -0.31
CA VAL A 110 6.90 9.55 -0.93
C VAL A 110 8.24 10.21 -1.23
N LYS A 111 9.32 9.66 -0.68
CA LYS A 111 10.68 10.16 -0.80
C LYS A 111 11.66 9.10 -1.31
N ASN A 112 12.89 9.52 -1.56
CA ASN A 112 14.00 8.65 -1.96
C ASN A 112 13.66 7.74 -3.14
N VAL A 113 12.86 8.26 -4.08
CA VAL A 113 12.41 7.54 -5.27
C VAL A 113 13.63 7.20 -6.15
N LYS A 114 13.83 5.90 -6.37
CA LYS A 114 14.83 5.34 -7.29
C LYS A 114 14.07 4.48 -8.30
N ALA A 115 13.53 5.13 -9.33
CA ALA A 115 12.65 4.48 -10.29
C ALA A 115 13.04 4.83 -11.73
N ALA A 116 12.78 3.89 -12.64
CA ALA A 116 12.85 4.09 -14.07
C ALA A 116 11.60 3.49 -14.72
N ASN A 117 10.99 4.20 -15.65
CA ASN A 117 9.78 3.77 -16.36
C ASN A 117 8.64 3.32 -15.40
N GLY A 118 8.43 4.07 -14.32
CA GLY A 118 7.39 3.79 -13.33
C GLY A 118 7.64 2.60 -12.40
N SER A 119 8.85 2.03 -12.40
CA SER A 119 9.19 0.89 -11.55
C SER A 119 10.48 1.16 -10.77
N GLY A 120 10.49 0.79 -9.48
CA GLY A 120 11.65 1.01 -8.62
C GLY A 120 11.36 0.88 -7.14
N THR A 121 12.09 1.64 -6.34
CA THR A 121 11.95 1.69 -4.88
C THR A 121 11.69 3.11 -4.41
N ALA A 122 11.02 3.25 -3.27
CA ALA A 122 10.79 4.51 -2.59
C ALA A 122 10.60 4.28 -1.09
N ASP A 123 10.77 5.34 -0.30
CA ASP A 123 10.33 5.39 1.09
C ASP A 123 8.97 6.08 1.15
N VAL A 124 7.97 5.38 1.67
CA VAL A 124 6.60 5.88 1.77
C VAL A 124 6.28 6.17 3.22
N THR A 125 6.07 7.44 3.54
CA THR A 125 5.58 7.90 4.85
C THR A 125 4.08 8.02 4.82
N GLY A 126 3.41 7.48 5.84
CA GLY A 126 1.96 7.54 5.94
C GLY A 126 1.46 7.31 7.36
N THR A 127 0.19 7.60 7.58
CA THR A 127 -0.50 7.28 8.83
C THR A 127 -0.98 5.83 8.79
N PHE A 128 -0.39 5.00 9.62
CA PHE A 128 -0.82 3.63 9.85
C PHE A 128 -1.74 3.57 11.06
N THR A 129 -2.94 3.03 10.87
CA THR A 129 -3.94 2.87 11.93
C THR A 129 -4.21 1.40 12.17
N LEU A 130 -4.00 0.96 13.40
CA LEU A 130 -4.23 -0.40 13.86
C LEU A 130 -4.87 -0.35 15.24
N ASN A 131 -5.88 -1.19 15.49
CA ASN A 131 -6.59 -1.24 16.78
C ASN A 131 -7.05 0.14 17.29
N GLY A 132 -7.49 1.02 16.38
CA GLY A 132 -7.93 2.38 16.69
C GLY A 132 -6.82 3.38 17.02
N VAL A 133 -5.55 2.97 17.01
CA VAL A 133 -4.39 3.85 17.25
C VAL A 133 -3.73 4.19 15.92
N SER A 134 -3.48 5.48 15.70
CA SER A 134 -2.84 6.00 14.49
C SER A 134 -1.43 6.49 14.79
N LYS A 135 -0.46 6.07 13.98
CA LYS A 135 0.93 6.55 14.03
C LYS A 135 1.45 6.81 12.63
N ASP A 136 2.30 7.81 12.50
CA ASP A 136 3.04 8.03 11.25
C ASP A 136 4.26 7.10 11.22
N ILE A 137 4.36 6.33 10.16
CA ILE A 137 5.48 5.42 9.92
C ILE A 137 6.02 5.61 8.50
N THR A 138 7.29 5.29 8.31
CA THR A 138 7.91 5.25 6.98
C THR A 138 8.28 3.81 6.64
N VAL A 139 7.83 3.35 5.48
CA VAL A 139 8.05 1.98 5.01
C VAL A 139 8.77 1.97 3.66
N PRO A 140 9.74 1.06 3.43
CA PRO A 140 10.34 0.88 2.12
C PRO A 140 9.35 0.18 1.20
N ALA A 141 9.16 0.68 -0.01
CA ALA A 141 8.27 0.10 -1.00
C ALA A 141 9.03 -0.23 -2.30
N LYS A 142 8.71 -1.40 -2.86
CA LYS A 142 9.02 -1.75 -4.25
C LYS A 142 7.76 -1.56 -5.07
N ILE A 143 7.85 -0.73 -6.10
CA ILE A 143 6.72 -0.31 -6.92
C ILE A 143 6.99 -0.73 -8.36
N ALA A 144 5.99 -1.28 -9.04
CA ALA A 144 6.08 -1.57 -10.46
C ALA A 144 4.78 -1.14 -11.17
N TYR A 145 4.90 -0.14 -12.03
CA TYR A 145 3.85 0.22 -12.97
C TYR A 145 3.96 -0.68 -14.21
N LEU A 146 2.87 -1.34 -14.54
CA LEU A 146 2.81 -2.32 -15.62
C LEU A 146 1.72 -1.90 -16.62
N PRO A 147 2.07 -1.10 -17.64
CA PRO A 147 1.11 -0.62 -18.63
C PRO A 147 0.54 -1.77 -19.46
N GLY A 148 -0.78 -1.79 -19.66
CA GLY A 148 -1.49 -2.80 -20.45
C GLY A 148 -1.62 -4.18 -19.79
N LYS A 149 -1.07 -4.41 -18.59
CA LYS A 149 -1.00 -5.73 -17.96
C LYS A 149 -2.25 -6.16 -17.18
N LEU A 150 -3.25 -5.31 -17.09
CA LEU A 150 -4.52 -5.70 -16.49
C LEU A 150 -5.23 -6.80 -17.29
N GLY A 151 -5.11 -6.75 -18.63
CA GLY A 151 -5.63 -7.80 -19.52
C GLY A 151 -5.05 -9.18 -19.20
N ASP A 152 -3.74 -9.28 -18.97
CA ASP A 152 -3.07 -10.54 -18.62
C ASP A 152 -3.60 -11.08 -17.27
N ARG A 153 -3.85 -10.19 -16.30
CA ARG A 153 -4.39 -10.56 -14.99
C ARG A 153 -5.85 -11.00 -15.03
N THR A 154 -6.63 -10.50 -15.99
CA THR A 154 -8.08 -10.72 -16.09
C THR A 154 -8.46 -11.70 -17.21
N ASN A 155 -7.50 -12.42 -17.78
CA ASN A 155 -7.71 -13.31 -18.94
C ASN A 155 -8.38 -12.58 -20.12
N GLY A 156 -7.94 -11.34 -20.39
CA GLY A 156 -8.43 -10.50 -21.48
C GLY A 156 -9.76 -9.78 -21.24
N LYS A 157 -10.42 -10.02 -20.10
CA LYS A 157 -11.75 -9.47 -19.83
C LYS A 157 -11.77 -7.96 -19.62
N VAL A 158 -10.72 -7.40 -19.05
CA VAL A 158 -10.60 -5.97 -18.76
C VAL A 158 -9.23 -5.50 -19.19
N GLN A 159 -9.17 -4.51 -20.06
CA GLN A 159 -7.90 -3.89 -20.48
C GLN A 159 -7.56 -2.76 -19.52
N GLY A 160 -6.27 -2.45 -19.38
CA GLY A 160 -5.80 -1.37 -18.52
C GLY A 160 -4.42 -1.61 -17.94
N ASP A 161 -4.09 -0.82 -16.95
CA ASP A 161 -2.77 -0.80 -16.32
C ASP A 161 -2.82 -1.38 -14.91
N LEU A 162 -1.66 -1.83 -14.41
CA LEU A 162 -1.50 -2.30 -13.04
C LEU A 162 -0.43 -1.48 -12.31
N LEU A 163 -0.67 -1.23 -11.03
CA LEU A 163 0.33 -0.76 -10.07
C LEU A 163 0.55 -1.85 -9.02
N VAL A 164 1.73 -2.46 -9.03
CA VAL A 164 2.10 -3.49 -8.07
C VAL A 164 2.95 -2.87 -6.98
N VAL A 165 2.58 -3.10 -5.72
CA VAL A 165 3.31 -2.62 -4.55
C VAL A 165 3.67 -3.78 -3.64
N ARG A 166 4.94 -3.84 -3.24
CA ARG A 166 5.44 -4.79 -2.26
C ARG A 166 6.23 -4.03 -1.19
N THR A 167 5.95 -4.33 0.06
CA THR A 167 6.68 -3.77 1.20
C THR A 167 6.82 -4.80 2.29
N SER A 168 7.88 -4.67 3.09
CA SER A 168 8.05 -5.42 4.34
C SER A 168 8.61 -4.46 5.39
N PHE A 169 8.02 -4.47 6.58
CA PHE A 169 8.38 -3.60 7.69
C PHE A 169 7.97 -4.23 9.02
N GLN A 170 8.41 -3.64 10.10
CA GLN A 170 8.10 -4.08 11.46
C GLN A 170 7.35 -3.00 12.21
N ILE A 171 6.47 -3.43 13.12
CA ILE A 171 5.81 -2.58 14.11
C ILE A 171 5.87 -3.26 15.47
N ASN A 172 5.71 -2.48 16.55
CA ASN A 172 5.54 -3.03 17.90
C ASN A 172 4.06 -3.03 18.27
N ARG A 173 3.54 -4.17 18.77
CA ARG A 173 2.13 -4.30 19.14
C ARG A 173 1.72 -3.37 20.28
N SER A 174 2.63 -3.08 21.23
CA SER A 174 2.38 -2.13 22.31
C SER A 174 2.13 -0.70 21.81
N ASP A 175 2.74 -0.31 20.68
CA ASP A 175 2.53 0.97 20.03
C ASP A 175 1.07 1.20 19.59
N TYR A 176 0.31 0.11 19.45
CA TYR A 176 -1.09 0.09 19.04
C TYR A 176 -2.03 -0.45 20.13
N ASN A 177 -1.61 -0.36 21.38
CA ASN A 177 -2.37 -0.83 22.55
C ASN A 177 -2.82 -2.31 22.47
N ILE A 178 -2.04 -3.16 21.80
CA ILE A 178 -2.33 -4.60 21.71
C ILE A 178 -1.56 -5.31 22.81
N GLN A 179 -2.20 -5.56 23.93
CA GLN A 179 -1.66 -6.28 25.10
C GLN A 179 -0.23 -5.82 25.51
N PRO A 180 -0.01 -4.51 25.76
CA PRO A 180 1.32 -3.97 26.04
C PRO A 180 1.95 -4.64 27.27
N GLY A 181 3.18 -5.16 27.09
CA GLY A 181 3.93 -5.83 28.17
C GLY A 181 3.41 -7.22 28.56
N GLN A 182 2.35 -7.75 27.92
CA GLN A 182 1.77 -9.04 28.24
C GLN A 182 2.21 -10.13 27.24
N TYR A 183 2.29 -11.37 27.69
CA TYR A 183 2.48 -12.58 26.86
C TYR A 183 3.73 -12.57 25.97
N GLN A 184 4.80 -11.84 26.31
CA GLN A 184 5.97 -11.67 25.46
C GLN A 184 6.75 -12.97 25.19
N ASP A 185 6.57 -13.99 26.02
CA ASP A 185 7.12 -15.33 25.85
C ASP A 185 6.42 -16.13 24.73
N LYS A 186 5.13 -15.83 24.45
CA LYS A 186 4.29 -16.52 23.45
C LYS A 186 3.90 -15.65 22.28
N VAL A 187 3.81 -14.33 22.48
CA VAL A 187 3.41 -13.38 21.45
C VAL A 187 4.45 -12.27 21.39
N SER A 188 5.26 -12.27 20.35
CA SER A 188 6.32 -11.30 20.17
C SER A 188 5.81 -9.86 20.26
N GLU A 189 6.61 -8.98 20.85
CA GLU A 189 6.37 -7.54 20.82
C GLU A 189 6.44 -6.99 19.40
N THR A 190 7.38 -7.49 18.60
CA THR A 190 7.55 -7.09 17.20
C THR A 190 6.66 -7.94 16.29
N ILE A 191 5.96 -7.28 15.39
CA ILE A 191 5.17 -7.88 14.31
C ILE A 191 5.90 -7.60 13.00
N ASP A 192 6.33 -8.65 12.31
CA ASP A 192 6.81 -8.57 10.93
C ASP A 192 5.61 -8.52 9.99
N LEU A 193 5.57 -7.53 9.12
CA LEU A 193 4.52 -7.34 8.13
C LEU A 193 5.09 -7.38 6.72
N SER A 194 4.41 -8.10 5.83
CA SER A 194 4.72 -8.12 4.40
C SER A 194 3.43 -7.95 3.60
N LEU A 195 3.43 -6.97 2.71
CA LEU A 195 2.31 -6.64 1.85
C LEU A 195 2.69 -6.91 0.38
N ALA A 196 1.83 -7.60 -0.34
CA ALA A 196 1.94 -7.81 -1.78
C ALA A 196 0.58 -7.55 -2.43
N VAL A 197 0.46 -6.41 -3.12
CA VAL A 197 -0.81 -5.95 -3.68
C VAL A 197 -0.66 -5.42 -5.09
N ALA A 198 -1.71 -5.52 -5.88
CA ALA A 198 -1.79 -4.95 -7.22
C ALA A 198 -3.11 -4.18 -7.36
N GLY A 199 -2.98 -2.90 -7.67
CA GLY A 199 -4.10 -2.02 -8.02
C GLY A 199 -4.33 -2.01 -9.52
N ALA A 200 -5.59 -1.92 -9.92
CA ALA A 200 -6.03 -1.90 -11.30
C ALA A 200 -6.51 -0.50 -11.72
N ALA A 201 -6.11 -0.08 -12.92
CA ALA A 201 -6.66 1.09 -13.61
C ALA A 201 -7.22 0.64 -14.95
N PRO A 202 -8.53 0.29 -15.02
CA PRO A 202 -9.19 -0.07 -16.27
C PRO A 202 -9.15 1.08 -17.28
N LYS A 203 -8.97 0.75 -18.56
CA LYS A 203 -9.15 1.67 -19.69
C LYS A 203 -10.51 1.45 -20.29
N SER A 204 -11.23 2.55 -20.49
CA SER A 204 -12.49 2.58 -21.23
C SER A 204 -12.28 2.29 -22.71
#